data_36bc725bc669a3406933eaef824581f8
#
_entry.id   36bc725bc669a3406933eaef824581f8
#
_cell.length_a   1.000
_cell.length_b   1.000
_cell.length_c   1.000
_cell.angle_alpha   90.00
_cell.angle_beta   90.00
_cell.angle_gamma   90.00
#
_symmetry.space_group_name_H-M   'P 1'
#
loop_
_entity.id
_entity.type
_entity.pdbx_description
1 polymer ?
#
loop_
_entity_poly.entity_id
_entity_poly.type
_entity_poly.pdbx_seq_one_letter_code
_entity_poly.pdbx_strand_id
1 'polypeptide(L)' 'MSGGGPRSTLAPMLTTTDIQRRLEELESERMLASLVGLSADPGYMSDLRSEIDATRDAYVGAAVTEIASLRAQLDSPLYG' A
#
# COMPACT_ATOMS: atom_id res chain seq x y z
N MET A 1 -10.00 -27.78 -2.84
CA MET A 1 -9.82 -27.33 -2.62
C MET A 1 -9.34 -26.43 -2.21
N SER A 2 -9.34 -25.88 -1.87
CA SER A 2 -8.93 -25.21 -1.37
C SER A 2 -8.09 -24.39 -1.64
N GLY A 3 -7.83 -24.24 -2.36
CA GLY A 3 -6.78 -23.55 -2.76
C GLY A 3 -6.77 -22.12 -2.66
N GLY A 4 -7.75 -21.51 -2.39
CA GLY A 4 -7.74 -20.08 -2.34
C GLY A 4 -7.04 -19.50 -1.16
N GLY A 5 -6.74 -20.29 -0.18
CA GLY A 5 -6.20 -19.76 1.03
C GLY A 5 -4.85 -19.09 0.96
N PRO A 6 -3.95 -19.58 0.14
CA PRO A 6 -2.57 -19.09 0.21
C PRO A 6 -2.40 -17.62 -0.02
N ARG A 7 -3.28 -17.02 -0.77
CA ARG A 7 -3.06 -15.64 -1.10
C ARG A 7 -3.12 -14.71 0.07
N SER A 8 -3.93 -15.02 1.03
CA SER A 8 -4.09 -14.11 2.14
C SER A 8 -2.85 -14.04 3.00
N THR A 9 -1.97 -15.00 2.87
CA THR A 9 -0.78 -14.99 3.70
C THR A 9 0.22 -13.95 3.26
N LEU A 10 0.04 -13.38 2.08
CA LEU A 10 0.98 -12.38 1.61
C LEU A 10 0.73 -11.02 2.21
N ALA A 11 -0.46 -10.76 2.67
CA ALA A 11 -0.77 -9.45 3.20
C ALA A 11 0.14 -9.01 4.34
N PRO A 12 0.42 -9.88 5.31
CA PRO A 12 1.28 -9.44 6.41
C PRO A 12 2.72 -9.24 6.01
N MET A 13 3.08 -9.60 4.80
CA MET A 13 4.46 -9.45 4.35
C MET A 13 4.73 -8.11 3.70
N LEU A 14 3.71 -7.28 3.53
CA LEU A 14 3.91 -6.00 2.86
C LEU A 14 4.64 -5.02 3.77
N THR A 15 5.69 -4.43 3.24
CA THR A 15 6.44 -3.39 3.95
C THR A 15 6.05 -2.03 3.40
N THR A 16 6.51 -0.98 4.07
CA THR A 16 6.29 0.37 3.55
C THR A 16 6.88 0.52 2.16
N THR A 17 8.01 -0.12 1.90
CA THR A 17 8.63 -0.06 0.58
C THR A 17 7.75 -0.69 -0.47
N ASP A 18 7.15 -1.85 -0.15
CA ASP A 18 6.26 -2.51 -1.09
C ASP A 18 5.03 -1.67 -1.36
N ILE A 19 4.46 -1.08 -0.32
CA ILE A 19 3.28 -0.27 -0.46
C ILE A 19 3.60 1.00 -1.24
N GLN A 20 4.74 1.59 -0.99
CA GLN A 20 5.16 2.78 -1.71
C GLN A 20 5.34 2.49 -3.20
N ARG A 21 5.92 1.35 -3.53
CA ARG A 21 6.06 0.94 -4.92
C ARG A 21 4.70 0.77 -5.57
N ARG A 22 3.76 0.17 -4.86
CA ARG A 22 2.41 0.02 -5.39
C ARG A 22 1.75 1.36 -5.63
N LEU A 23 1.95 2.30 -4.70
CA LEU A 23 1.39 3.63 -4.85
C LEU A 23 1.96 4.31 -6.08
N GLU A 24 3.26 4.17 -6.31
CA GLU A 24 3.89 4.75 -7.48
C GLU A 24 3.34 4.15 -8.76
N GLU A 25 3.09 2.85 -8.77
CA GLU A 25 2.48 2.20 -9.92
C GLU A 25 1.10 2.75 -10.20
N LEU A 26 0.30 2.94 -9.15
CA LEU A 26 -1.04 3.46 -9.31
C LEU A 26 -1.04 4.90 -9.82
N GLU A 27 -0.12 5.69 -9.33
CA GLU A 27 -0.03 7.08 -9.78
C GLU A 27 0.48 7.16 -11.22
N SER A 28 1.36 6.26 -11.61
CA SER A 28 1.78 6.16 -12.98
C SER A 28 0.62 5.76 -13.88
N GLU A 29 -0.19 4.83 -13.41
CA GLU A 29 -1.35 4.39 -14.16
C GLU A 29 -2.32 5.55 -14.36
N ARG A 30 -2.51 6.36 -13.33
CA ARG A 30 -3.39 7.52 -13.44
C ARG A 30 -2.88 8.50 -14.51
N MET A 31 -1.57 8.70 -14.51
CA MET A 31 -0.98 9.59 -15.49
C MET A 31 -1.16 9.05 -16.91
N LEU A 32 -0.91 7.76 -17.11
CA LEU A 32 -1.10 7.14 -18.40
C LEU A 32 -2.55 7.18 -18.82
N ALA A 33 -3.46 6.99 -17.90
CA ALA A 33 -4.89 7.05 -18.21
C ALA A 33 -5.26 8.42 -18.73
N SER A 34 -4.68 9.47 -18.17
CA SER A 34 -4.93 10.82 -18.66
C SER A 34 -4.45 10.99 -20.10
N LEU A 35 -3.29 10.40 -20.40
CA LEU A 35 -2.72 10.56 -21.74
C LEU A 35 -3.54 9.83 -22.80
N VAL A 36 -4.17 8.73 -22.44
CA VAL A 36 -4.92 7.96 -23.43
C VAL A 36 -6.42 8.22 -23.37
N GLY A 37 -6.84 9.21 -22.62
CA GLY A 37 -8.24 9.61 -22.60
C GLY A 37 -9.13 8.88 -21.64
N LEU A 38 -8.60 7.96 -20.86
CA LEU A 38 -9.39 7.22 -19.89
C LEU A 38 -9.81 8.10 -18.71
N SER A 39 -9.18 9.26 -18.56
CA SER A 39 -9.57 10.18 -17.51
C SER A 39 -10.99 10.71 -17.71
N ALA A 40 -11.55 10.53 -18.90
CA ALA A 40 -12.93 10.93 -19.16
C ALA A 40 -13.92 9.87 -18.69
N ASP A 41 -13.45 8.71 -18.29
CA ASP A 41 -14.31 7.64 -17.80
C ASP A 41 -14.43 7.76 -16.28
N PRO A 42 -15.57 8.25 -15.77
CA PRO A 42 -15.67 8.50 -14.33
C PRO A 42 -15.60 7.22 -13.50
N GLY A 43 -16.09 6.11 -14.03
CA GLY A 43 -16.03 4.85 -13.30
C GLY A 43 -14.60 4.39 -13.12
N TYR A 44 -13.84 4.41 -14.20
CA TYR A 44 -12.45 4.00 -14.15
C TYR A 44 -11.65 4.89 -13.19
N MET A 45 -11.83 6.20 -13.32
CA MET A 45 -11.08 7.15 -12.49
C MET A 45 -11.48 7.05 -11.02
N SER A 46 -12.76 6.77 -10.76
CA SER A 46 -13.22 6.62 -9.38
C SER A 46 -12.58 5.39 -8.74
N ASP A 47 -12.54 4.28 -9.45
CA ASP A 47 -11.93 3.08 -8.94
C ASP A 47 -10.45 3.28 -8.69
N LEU A 48 -9.77 3.92 -9.63
CA LEU A 48 -8.35 4.15 -9.50
C LEU A 48 -8.06 5.07 -8.29
N ARG A 49 -8.86 6.12 -8.14
CA ARG A 49 -8.68 7.02 -7.01
C ARG A 49 -8.90 6.31 -5.68
N SER A 50 -9.92 5.45 -5.63
CA SER A 50 -10.18 4.69 -4.41
C SER A 50 -9.01 3.80 -4.06
N GLU A 51 -8.41 3.19 -5.07
CA GLU A 51 -7.27 2.32 -4.85
C GLU A 51 -6.06 3.12 -4.38
N ILE A 52 -5.84 4.28 -4.96
CA ILE A 52 -4.75 5.15 -4.52
C ILE A 52 -4.95 5.56 -3.07
N ASP A 53 -6.16 5.98 -2.71
CA ASP A 53 -6.44 6.41 -1.35
C ASP A 53 -6.25 5.27 -0.36
N ALA A 54 -6.74 4.08 -0.70
CA ALA A 54 -6.58 2.93 0.16
C ALA A 54 -5.10 2.56 0.32
N THR A 55 -4.32 2.70 -0.74
CA THR A 55 -2.91 2.39 -0.70
C THR A 55 -2.16 3.42 0.14
N ARG A 56 -2.54 4.68 0.06
CA ARG A 56 -1.96 5.71 0.92
C ARG A 56 -2.25 5.44 2.39
N ASP A 57 -3.50 5.05 2.68
CA ASP A 57 -3.85 4.73 4.06
C ASP A 57 -3.04 3.54 4.55
N ALA A 58 -2.86 2.54 3.71
CA ALA A 58 -2.06 1.38 4.07
C ALA A 58 -0.61 1.77 4.32
N TYR A 59 -0.09 2.71 3.53
CA TYR A 59 1.27 3.18 3.73
C TYR A 59 1.42 3.85 5.08
N VAL A 60 0.49 4.73 5.42
CA VAL A 60 0.54 5.42 6.70
C VAL A 60 0.46 4.42 7.84
N GLY A 61 -0.44 3.44 7.74
CA GLY A 61 -0.57 2.43 8.78
C GLY A 61 0.70 1.61 8.95
N ALA A 62 1.31 1.21 7.84
CA ALA A 62 2.54 0.44 7.89
C ALA A 62 3.69 1.28 8.43
N ALA A 63 3.76 2.55 8.05
CA ALA A 63 4.82 3.42 8.53
C ALA A 63 4.70 3.64 10.03
N VAL A 64 3.48 3.83 10.52
CA VAL A 64 3.27 4.00 11.95
C VAL A 64 3.69 2.74 12.70
N THR A 65 3.37 1.59 12.16
CA THR A 65 3.74 0.33 12.77
C THR A 65 5.25 0.16 12.81
N GLU A 66 5.94 0.52 11.73
CA GLU A 66 7.39 0.42 11.70
C GLU A 66 8.03 1.36 12.70
N ILE A 67 7.51 2.56 12.80
CA ILE A 67 8.03 3.53 13.77
C ILE A 67 7.82 3.03 15.18
N ALA A 68 6.66 2.47 15.45
CA ALA A 68 6.36 1.94 16.78
C ALA A 68 7.28 0.77 17.12
N SER A 69 7.55 -0.08 16.14
CA SER A 69 8.45 -1.22 16.35
C SER A 69 9.86 -0.75 16.63
N LEU A 70 10.33 0.24 15.88
CA LEU A 70 11.66 0.79 16.11
C LEU A 70 11.74 1.43 17.48
N ARG A 71 10.73 2.16 17.86
CA ARG A 71 10.72 2.82 19.15
C ARG A 71 10.74 1.79 20.28
N ALA A 72 10.00 0.72 20.13
CA ALA A 72 9.99 -0.35 21.11
C ALA A 72 11.36 -0.98 21.25
N GLN A 73 12.07 -1.16 20.14
CA GLN A 73 13.40 -1.70 20.17
C GLN A 73 14.38 -0.75 20.88
N LEU A 74 14.22 0.53 20.64
CA LEU A 74 15.10 1.51 21.26
C LEU A 74 14.83 1.66 22.75
N ASP A 75 13.58 1.52 23.15
CA ASP A 75 13.21 1.68 24.54
C ASP A 75 13.46 0.41 25.33
N SER A 76 13.65 -0.71 24.68
CA SER A 76 13.89 -1.96 25.33
C SER A 76 15.21 -1.93 26.09
N PRO A 77 15.26 -2.39 27.31
CA PRO A 77 16.52 -2.39 28.02
C PRO A 77 17.44 -3.41 27.42
N LEU A 78 18.45 -2.92 26.78
CA LEU A 78 19.39 -3.79 26.12
C LEU A 78 20.24 -4.53 27.08
N TYR A 79 20.34 -4.06 28.26
CA TYR A 79 21.15 -4.69 29.23
C TYR A 79 20.29 -5.24 30.26
N GLY A 80 19.23 -5.49 29.92
CA GLY A 80 18.36 -6.16 30.72
C GLY A 80 18.09 -6.30 31.92
#